data_ce1348d400778538d086854fe0823994
#
_entry.id   ce1348d400778538d086854fe0823994
#
_cell.length_a   1.000
_cell.length_b   1.000
_cell.length_c   1.000
_cell.angle_alpha   90.00
_cell.angle_beta   90.00
_cell.angle_gamma   90.00
#
_symmetry.space_group_name_H-M   'P 1'
#
loop_
_entity.id
_entity.type
_entity.pdbx_description
1 polymer ?
#
loop_
_entity_poly.entity_id
_entity_poly.type
_entity_poly.pdbx_seq_one_letter_code
_entity_poly.pdbx_strand_id
1 'polypeptide(L)'
;MPRTSYSAWKLIAAVTLASAPAAAHAEDWQFGLTPYLWLPNIEGDGTAEPPPDGGTPAFEVGPVDYLDNLDFVLMLAGEARRGSWSLRSDVIYIDFSNQRSKVKTVSGPGGVVEFPVDAGTTSAFTGLEAQATIGYWLVDQPKRSAEIFGGLRYLDISFDLDWEFDAPLDLLPQSGHIEQSAAPVDAIVGTNARFGLGNGKWFMPLRADIGTGDSSLTWQLTAGLGYSFSWGDLLFVYRHLEYQQDDGELLERLALSGPALGASFRF
;
A
#
# COMPACT_ATOMS: atom_id res chain seq x y z
N MET A 1 -33.95 -10.68 -12.01
CA MET A 1 -33.08 -9.90 -12.94
C MET A 1 -31.71 -10.55 -12.87
N PRO A 2 -31.03 -10.89 -13.95
CA PRO A 2 -29.77 -11.64 -13.89
C PRO A 2 -28.64 -10.75 -13.38
N ARG A 3 -27.95 -11.20 -12.34
CA ARG A 3 -26.72 -10.62 -11.80
C ARG A 3 -25.60 -10.74 -12.84
N THR A 4 -25.12 -9.64 -13.35
CA THR A 4 -23.87 -9.59 -14.12
C THR A 4 -22.70 -9.59 -13.13
N SER A 5 -22.16 -10.77 -12.88
CA SER A 5 -20.85 -10.90 -12.22
C SER A 5 -19.80 -10.29 -13.12
N TYR A 6 -19.24 -9.17 -12.73
CA TYR A 6 -18.03 -8.64 -13.35
C TYR A 6 -16.86 -9.54 -12.97
N SER A 7 -16.49 -10.41 -13.88
CA SER A 7 -15.33 -11.28 -13.76
C SER A 7 -14.06 -10.42 -13.72
N ALA A 8 -13.44 -10.33 -12.55
CA ALA A 8 -12.13 -9.70 -12.30
C ALA A 8 -10.93 -10.40 -12.99
N TRP A 9 -11.18 -11.24 -14.00
CA TRP A 9 -10.20 -12.12 -14.65
C TRP A 9 -9.46 -11.52 -15.84
N LYS A 10 -9.45 -10.21 -16.05
CA LYS A 10 -8.88 -9.62 -17.28
C LYS A 10 -7.60 -8.80 -17.11
N LEU A 11 -6.96 -8.80 -15.96
CA LEU A 11 -5.69 -8.07 -15.78
C LEU A 11 -4.55 -8.95 -15.27
N ILE A 12 -4.47 -10.21 -15.70
CA ILE A 12 -3.19 -10.90 -15.71
C ILE A 12 -2.47 -10.44 -16.98
N ALA A 13 -1.84 -9.27 -16.91
CA ALA A 13 -0.83 -8.88 -17.88
C ALA A 13 0.34 -9.85 -17.72
N ALA A 14 0.44 -10.80 -18.62
CA ALA A 14 1.60 -11.69 -18.73
C ALA A 14 2.85 -10.82 -18.93
N VAL A 15 3.66 -10.67 -17.90
CA VAL A 15 5.02 -10.14 -18.00
C VAL A 15 5.83 -11.22 -18.75
N THR A 16 5.78 -11.18 -20.07
CA THR A 16 6.70 -11.93 -20.91
C THR A 16 8.05 -11.25 -20.81
N LEU A 17 8.97 -11.84 -20.03
CA LEU A 17 10.39 -11.52 -20.08
C LEU A 17 10.90 -11.85 -21.48
N ALA A 18 10.86 -10.85 -22.37
CA ALA A 18 11.51 -10.94 -23.67
C ALA A 18 13.02 -10.83 -23.44
N SER A 19 13.73 -11.96 -23.58
CA SER A 19 15.17 -11.98 -23.71
C SER A 19 15.57 -11.38 -25.06
N ALA A 20 15.91 -10.09 -25.07
CA ALA A 20 16.51 -9.45 -26.23
C ALA A 20 18.04 -9.66 -26.22
N PRO A 21 18.69 -10.01 -27.36
CA PRO A 21 20.13 -10.11 -27.42
C PRO A 21 20.75 -8.72 -27.36
N ALA A 22 21.61 -8.50 -26.35
CA ALA A 22 22.40 -7.28 -26.23
C ALA A 22 23.57 -7.29 -27.20
N ALA A 23 23.58 -6.33 -28.13
CA ALA A 23 24.79 -5.91 -28.81
C ALA A 23 24.67 -4.46 -29.29
N ALA A 24 25.12 -3.53 -28.47
CA ALA A 24 25.68 -2.24 -28.88
C ALA A 24 26.23 -1.54 -27.64
N HIS A 25 27.42 -0.94 -27.72
CA HIS A 25 28.05 -0.11 -26.69
C HIS A 25 27.23 1.16 -26.45
N ALA A 26 26.18 1.02 -25.68
CA ALA A 26 25.43 2.10 -25.03
C ALA A 26 25.66 1.91 -23.53
N GLU A 27 25.74 2.98 -22.77
CA GLU A 27 25.74 2.89 -21.29
C GLU A 27 24.78 1.78 -20.86
N ASP A 28 25.32 0.75 -20.19
CA ASP A 28 24.60 -0.47 -19.94
C ASP A 28 23.41 -0.21 -19.03
N TRP A 29 22.26 -0.72 -19.40
CA TRP A 29 21.11 -0.75 -18.54
C TRP A 29 21.38 -1.65 -17.34
N GLN A 30 21.10 -1.17 -16.16
CA GLN A 30 21.11 -1.92 -14.91
C GLN A 30 19.66 -2.12 -14.47
N PHE A 31 19.30 -3.34 -14.17
CA PHE A 31 17.97 -3.67 -13.68
C PHE A 31 18.03 -4.13 -12.24
N GLY A 32 16.99 -3.81 -11.49
CA GLY A 32 16.79 -4.27 -10.14
C GLY A 32 15.37 -4.79 -9.94
N LEU A 33 15.24 -5.84 -9.17
CA LEU A 33 13.96 -6.39 -8.75
C LEU A 33 13.99 -6.64 -7.26
N THR A 34 12.98 -6.18 -6.55
CA THR A 34 12.89 -6.28 -5.10
C THR A 34 11.54 -6.83 -4.70
N PRO A 35 11.38 -8.17 -4.62
CA PRO A 35 10.27 -8.74 -3.86
C PRO A 35 10.41 -8.36 -2.38
N TYR A 36 9.30 -8.03 -1.75
CA TYR A 36 9.28 -7.66 -0.34
C TYR A 36 7.96 -8.04 0.31
N LEU A 37 7.93 -8.00 1.63
CA LEU A 37 6.73 -8.11 2.45
C LEU A 37 6.65 -6.88 3.35
N TRP A 38 5.56 -6.16 3.28
CA TRP A 38 5.23 -5.05 4.15
C TRP A 38 4.02 -5.42 4.99
N LEU A 39 4.10 -5.17 6.29
CA LEU A 39 3.07 -5.50 7.27
C LEU A 39 2.58 -4.21 7.96
N PRO A 40 1.74 -3.41 7.28
CA PRO A 40 1.27 -2.16 7.85
C PRO A 40 0.17 -2.37 8.89
N ASN A 41 0.14 -1.51 9.91
CA ASN A 41 -1.09 -1.11 10.55
C ASN A 41 -1.83 -0.20 9.57
N ILE A 42 -3.12 -0.42 9.41
CA ILE A 42 -4.02 0.34 8.55
C ILE A 42 -4.91 1.16 9.46
N GLU A 43 -4.81 2.48 9.37
CA GLU A 43 -5.62 3.44 10.10
C GLU A 43 -6.42 4.26 9.10
N GLY A 44 -7.70 4.46 9.34
CA GLY A 44 -8.55 5.27 8.49
C GLY A 44 -9.56 6.07 9.30
N ASP A 45 -9.79 7.30 8.84
CA ASP A 45 -10.84 8.18 9.33
C ASP A 45 -11.79 8.43 8.15
N GLY A 46 -13.08 8.15 8.31
CA GLY A 46 -14.06 8.29 7.24
C GLY A 46 -15.37 8.87 7.72
N THR A 47 -16.09 9.57 6.85
CA THR A 47 -17.46 10.01 7.07
C THR A 47 -18.44 8.92 6.62
N ALA A 48 -18.71 7.90 7.44
CA ALA A 48 -20.04 7.31 7.39
C ALA A 48 -21.02 8.38 7.87
N GLU A 49 -22.27 8.44 7.35
CA GLU A 49 -23.26 9.44 7.82
C GLU A 49 -23.11 9.63 9.32
N PRO A 50 -22.76 10.86 9.79
CA PRO A 50 -22.41 11.03 11.19
C PRO A 50 -23.60 10.62 12.03
N PRO A 51 -23.40 9.81 13.08
CA PRO A 51 -24.41 9.65 14.09
C PRO A 51 -24.79 11.04 14.60
N PRO A 52 -26.03 11.25 15.07
CA PRO A 52 -26.55 12.56 15.45
C PRO A 52 -25.66 13.39 16.38
N ASP A 53 -24.63 12.80 16.95
CA ASP A 53 -23.69 13.40 17.91
C ASP A 53 -22.29 13.71 17.32
N GLY A 54 -22.07 13.58 16.00
CA GLY A 54 -20.96 14.23 15.28
C GLY A 54 -19.56 13.61 15.49
N GLY A 55 -19.41 12.29 15.58
CA GLY A 55 -18.11 11.64 15.60
C GLY A 55 -17.74 11.05 14.23
N THR A 56 -16.50 11.26 13.76
CA THR A 56 -15.96 10.58 12.59
C THR A 56 -15.62 9.13 12.96
N PRO A 57 -16.13 8.11 12.27
CA PRO A 57 -15.74 6.73 12.55
C PRO A 57 -14.29 6.52 12.16
N ALA A 58 -13.44 6.20 13.13
CA ALA A 58 -12.06 5.81 12.93
C ALA A 58 -11.93 4.29 13.03
N PHE A 59 -11.10 3.69 12.19
CA PHE A 59 -10.78 2.27 12.27
C PHE A 59 -9.27 2.04 12.29
N GLU A 60 -8.85 1.00 12.99
CA GLU A 60 -7.47 0.54 13.03
C GLU A 60 -7.45 -0.98 12.87
N VAL A 61 -6.64 -1.48 11.93
CA VAL A 61 -6.48 -2.90 11.65
C VAL A 61 -4.99 -3.22 11.61
N GLY A 62 -4.54 -4.09 12.51
CA GLY A 62 -3.15 -4.51 12.58
C GLY A 62 -2.85 -5.79 11.80
N PRO A 63 -1.55 -6.11 11.59
CA PRO A 63 -1.15 -7.33 10.86
C PRO A 63 -1.70 -8.63 11.44
N VAL A 64 -1.87 -8.70 12.75
CA VAL A 64 -2.42 -9.89 13.43
C VAL A 64 -3.88 -10.13 13.07
N ASP A 65 -4.61 -9.07 12.72
CA ASP A 65 -6.04 -9.15 12.44
C ASP A 65 -6.33 -9.62 11.02
N TYR A 66 -5.44 -9.31 10.04
CA TYR A 66 -5.67 -9.65 8.64
C TYR A 66 -4.83 -10.83 8.11
N LEU A 67 -3.68 -11.15 8.72
CA LEU A 67 -2.79 -12.21 8.21
C LEU A 67 -3.44 -13.59 8.15
N ASP A 68 -4.33 -13.90 9.09
CA ASP A 68 -5.04 -15.20 9.12
C ASP A 68 -6.08 -15.33 8.00
N ASN A 69 -6.43 -14.23 7.34
CA ASN A 69 -7.48 -14.14 6.33
C ASN A 69 -6.95 -13.67 4.97
N LEU A 70 -5.64 -13.71 4.78
CA LEU A 70 -4.98 -13.27 3.57
C LEU A 70 -5.09 -14.34 2.48
N ASP A 71 -5.85 -14.05 1.41
CA ASP A 71 -6.01 -14.94 0.28
C ASP A 71 -4.85 -14.82 -0.69
N PHE A 72 -4.42 -13.58 -0.98
CA PHE A 72 -3.29 -13.34 -1.88
C PHE A 72 -2.59 -12.01 -1.56
N VAL A 73 -1.26 -12.01 -1.69
CA VAL A 73 -0.43 -10.82 -1.60
C VAL A 73 0.67 -10.84 -2.66
N LEU A 74 0.86 -9.71 -3.31
CA LEU A 74 2.01 -9.45 -4.18
C LEU A 74 2.60 -8.08 -3.83
N MET A 75 3.89 -8.06 -3.49
CA MET A 75 4.61 -6.83 -3.22
C MET A 75 5.95 -6.87 -3.97
N LEU A 76 6.09 -6.01 -4.97
CA LEU A 76 7.20 -6.05 -5.89
C LEU A 76 7.62 -4.65 -6.32
N ALA A 77 8.89 -4.30 -6.11
CA ALA A 77 9.47 -3.10 -6.67
C ALA A 77 10.46 -3.42 -7.80
N GLY A 78 10.47 -2.59 -8.82
CA GLY A 78 11.34 -2.69 -9.98
C GLY A 78 12.16 -1.42 -10.18
N GLU A 79 13.37 -1.56 -10.72
CA GLU A 79 14.22 -0.46 -11.13
C GLU A 79 14.86 -0.76 -12.46
N ALA A 80 14.90 0.23 -13.36
CA ALA A 80 15.74 0.24 -14.55
C ALA A 80 16.55 1.54 -14.53
N ARG A 81 17.87 1.43 -14.60
CA ARG A 81 18.80 2.55 -14.54
C ARG A 81 19.70 2.61 -15.76
N ARG A 82 19.92 3.83 -16.26
CA ARG A 82 20.89 4.11 -17.32
C ARG A 82 21.59 5.43 -17.04
N GLY A 83 22.89 5.38 -16.76
CA GLY A 83 23.66 6.56 -16.36
C GLY A 83 23.07 7.21 -15.09
N SER A 84 22.73 8.49 -15.18
CA SER A 84 22.12 9.23 -14.07
C SER A 84 20.59 9.14 -14.02
N TRP A 85 19.95 8.47 -14.97
CA TRP A 85 18.49 8.34 -15.00
C TRP A 85 18.03 6.98 -14.47
N SER A 86 16.91 6.98 -13.80
CA SER A 86 16.24 5.77 -13.34
C SER A 86 14.75 5.81 -13.67
N LEU A 87 14.19 4.64 -13.89
CA LEU A 87 12.75 4.37 -13.90
C LEU A 87 12.48 3.38 -12.78
N ARG A 88 11.54 3.69 -11.91
CA ARG A 88 11.15 2.81 -10.80
C ARG A 88 9.67 2.53 -10.83
N SER A 89 9.31 1.33 -10.43
CA SER A 89 7.93 0.93 -10.18
C SER A 89 7.84 0.27 -8.81
N ASP A 90 6.68 0.39 -8.18
CA ASP A 90 6.33 -0.33 -6.96
C ASP A 90 4.87 -0.77 -7.08
N VAL A 91 4.58 -2.02 -6.78
CA VAL A 91 3.23 -2.58 -6.84
C VAL A 91 2.98 -3.38 -5.58
N ILE A 92 1.89 -3.04 -4.93
CA ILE A 92 1.32 -3.78 -3.79
C ILE A 92 -0.07 -4.21 -4.20
N TYR A 93 -0.33 -5.49 -4.18
CA TYR A 93 -1.67 -6.05 -4.32
C TYR A 93 -1.97 -6.92 -3.12
N ILE A 94 -3.10 -6.67 -2.49
CA ILE A 94 -3.57 -7.40 -1.31
C ILE A 94 -5.02 -7.78 -1.55
N ASP A 95 -5.35 -9.04 -1.29
CA ASP A 95 -6.69 -9.57 -1.38
C ASP A 95 -6.95 -10.42 -0.14
N PHE A 96 -7.95 -10.07 0.61
CA PHE A 96 -8.40 -10.88 1.72
C PHE A 96 -9.92 -10.88 1.84
N SER A 97 -10.44 -12.07 2.13
CA SER A 97 -11.85 -12.30 2.41
C SER A 97 -12.00 -12.99 3.75
N ASN A 98 -12.90 -12.49 4.56
CA ASN A 98 -13.22 -13.10 5.85
C ASN A 98 -14.71 -13.41 5.94
N GLN A 99 -15.03 -14.67 6.09
CA GLN A 99 -16.40 -15.13 6.33
C GLN A 99 -16.85 -14.93 7.79
N ARG A 100 -15.96 -14.45 8.67
CA ARG A 100 -16.25 -14.17 10.08
C ARG A 100 -15.38 -13.01 10.54
N SER A 101 -15.81 -11.80 10.26
CA SER A 101 -15.09 -10.62 10.71
C SER A 101 -15.04 -10.56 12.24
N LYS A 102 -13.83 -10.56 12.79
CA LYS A 102 -13.56 -10.13 14.16
C LYS A 102 -13.23 -8.63 14.15
N VAL A 103 -14.11 -7.80 13.64
CA VAL A 103 -14.01 -6.37 13.88
C VAL A 103 -14.26 -6.15 15.36
N LYS A 104 -13.20 -5.95 16.12
CA LYS A 104 -13.26 -5.91 17.58
C LYS A 104 -13.94 -4.67 18.14
N THR A 105 -14.05 -3.57 17.39
CA THR A 105 -14.62 -2.36 17.95
C THR A 105 -15.08 -1.43 16.84
N VAL A 106 -16.38 -1.31 16.65
CA VAL A 106 -16.97 -0.12 16.06
C VAL A 106 -17.36 0.77 17.24
N SER A 107 -16.59 1.81 17.49
CA SER A 107 -16.93 2.80 18.52
C SER A 107 -18.10 3.62 18.02
N GLY A 108 -19.29 3.33 18.52
CA GLY A 108 -20.47 4.16 18.31
C GLY A 108 -20.36 5.54 18.98
N PRO A 109 -21.32 6.44 18.71
CA PRO A 109 -21.33 7.78 19.28
C PRO A 109 -21.21 7.74 20.80
N GLY A 110 -20.25 8.48 21.33
CA GLY A 110 -20.01 8.58 22.76
C GLY A 110 -19.11 7.51 23.38
N GLY A 111 -18.46 6.64 22.59
CA GLY A 111 -17.42 5.71 23.08
C GLY A 111 -17.90 4.57 23.97
N VAL A 112 -19.20 4.27 24.04
CA VAL A 112 -19.78 3.37 25.06
C VAL A 112 -20.48 2.14 24.49
N VAL A 113 -20.55 1.95 23.20
CA VAL A 113 -21.18 0.76 22.62
C VAL A 113 -20.15 -0.06 21.86
N GLU A 114 -19.57 -1.04 22.54
CA GLU A 114 -18.85 -2.14 21.89
C GLU A 114 -19.90 -3.10 21.32
N PHE A 115 -20.04 -3.16 20.01
CA PHE A 115 -20.84 -4.20 19.38
C PHE A 115 -19.94 -5.43 19.20
N PRO A 116 -20.23 -6.56 19.86
CA PRO A 116 -19.59 -7.82 19.55
C PRO A 116 -20.12 -8.27 18.18
N VAL A 117 -19.35 -8.06 17.11
CA VAL A 117 -19.68 -8.54 15.78
C VAL A 117 -19.27 -10.02 15.70
N ASP A 118 -20.07 -10.90 16.27
CA ASP A 118 -19.75 -12.33 16.37
C ASP A 118 -20.73 -13.24 15.62
N ALA A 119 -21.61 -12.72 14.78
CA ALA A 119 -22.57 -13.55 14.07
C ALA A 119 -22.87 -12.99 12.67
N GLY A 120 -22.38 -13.70 11.64
CA GLY A 120 -22.87 -13.55 10.27
C GLY A 120 -22.35 -12.37 9.49
N THR A 121 -21.20 -11.80 9.83
CA THR A 121 -20.57 -10.72 9.08
C THR A 121 -19.56 -11.30 8.10
N THR A 122 -19.70 -10.98 6.81
CA THR A 122 -18.71 -11.28 5.77
C THR A 122 -18.08 -9.98 5.32
N SER A 123 -16.77 -9.90 5.37
CA SER A 123 -16.01 -8.77 4.84
C SER A 123 -15.04 -9.22 3.76
N ALA A 124 -14.93 -8.44 2.69
CA ALA A 124 -13.92 -8.60 1.67
C ALA A 124 -13.20 -7.26 1.47
N PHE A 125 -11.90 -7.32 1.28
CA PHE A 125 -11.08 -6.16 0.99
C PHE A 125 -10.11 -6.50 -0.13
N THR A 126 -10.07 -5.65 -1.13
CA THR A 126 -9.07 -5.71 -2.19
C THR A 126 -8.37 -4.37 -2.26
N GLY A 127 -7.04 -4.40 -2.27
CA GLY A 127 -6.21 -3.20 -2.39
C GLY A 127 -5.13 -3.36 -3.44
N LEU A 128 -5.01 -2.37 -4.31
CA LEU A 128 -3.90 -2.19 -5.26
C LEU A 128 -3.27 -0.82 -5.04
N GLU A 129 -1.99 -0.79 -4.70
CA GLU A 129 -1.18 0.43 -4.77
C GLU A 129 -0.13 0.24 -5.84
N ALA A 130 -0.01 1.19 -6.75
CA ALA A 130 0.98 1.18 -7.82
C ALA A 130 1.64 2.55 -7.96
N GLN A 131 2.97 2.56 -8.08
CA GLN A 131 3.75 3.76 -8.34
C GLN A 131 4.63 3.57 -9.57
N ALA A 132 4.80 4.65 -10.34
CA ALA A 132 5.78 4.73 -11.42
C ALA A 132 6.49 6.09 -11.34
N THR A 133 7.82 6.08 -11.27
CA THR A 133 8.63 7.31 -11.10
C THR A 133 9.82 7.32 -12.04
N ILE A 134 10.18 8.52 -12.49
CA ILE A 134 11.41 8.81 -13.20
C ILE A 134 12.30 9.60 -12.25
N GLY A 135 13.54 9.15 -12.07
CA GLY A 135 14.50 9.73 -11.16
C GLY A 135 15.79 10.20 -11.84
N TYR A 136 16.48 11.11 -11.16
CA TYR A 136 17.79 11.59 -11.55
C TYR A 136 18.75 11.56 -10.35
N TRP A 137 19.86 10.84 -10.51
CA TRP A 137 20.90 10.70 -9.51
C TRP A 137 21.74 11.97 -9.41
N LEU A 138 21.63 12.67 -8.28
CA LEU A 138 22.44 13.86 -7.97
C LEU A 138 23.80 13.46 -7.39
N VAL A 139 23.84 12.38 -6.64
CA VAL A 139 25.04 11.83 -6.02
C VAL A 139 25.02 10.32 -6.23
N ASP A 140 26.11 9.78 -6.75
CA ASP A 140 26.31 8.34 -6.95
C ASP A 140 27.73 7.96 -6.54
N GLN A 141 27.91 7.70 -5.27
CA GLN A 141 29.19 7.33 -4.67
C GLN A 141 29.04 6.00 -3.89
N PRO A 142 30.08 5.20 -3.73
CA PRO A 142 29.99 3.90 -3.08
C PRO A 142 29.41 3.93 -1.65
N LYS A 143 29.60 5.03 -0.92
CA LYS A 143 29.12 5.19 0.46
C LYS A 143 27.88 6.07 0.61
N ARG A 144 27.51 6.79 -0.42
CA ARG A 144 26.33 7.67 -0.40
C ARG A 144 25.80 7.85 -1.80
N SER A 145 24.50 7.77 -1.92
CA SER A 145 23.82 8.12 -3.16
C SER A 145 22.55 8.88 -2.82
N ALA A 146 22.16 9.76 -3.75
CA ALA A 146 20.94 10.54 -3.63
C ALA A 146 20.33 10.76 -5.01
N GLU A 147 19.05 10.56 -5.12
CA GLU A 147 18.23 10.70 -6.30
C GLU A 147 17.03 11.58 -5.98
N ILE A 148 16.69 12.46 -6.90
CA ILE A 148 15.37 13.13 -6.91
C ILE A 148 14.51 12.46 -7.96
N PHE A 149 13.22 12.36 -7.72
CA PHE A 149 12.29 11.75 -8.65
C PHE A 149 10.94 12.47 -8.70
N GLY A 150 10.22 12.24 -9.78
CA GLY A 150 8.82 12.59 -9.92
C GLY A 150 8.07 11.46 -10.62
N GLY A 151 6.77 11.36 -10.42
CA GLY A 151 5.97 10.31 -11.02
C GLY A 151 4.52 10.34 -10.58
N LEU A 152 3.89 9.17 -10.68
CA LEU A 152 2.48 8.96 -10.35
C LEU A 152 2.37 7.85 -9.31
N ARG A 153 1.38 8.00 -8.43
CA ARG A 153 0.90 7.00 -7.48
C ARG A 153 -0.57 6.76 -7.72
N TYR A 154 -0.97 5.52 -7.81
CA TYR A 154 -2.34 5.05 -7.95
C TYR A 154 -2.69 4.18 -6.75
N LEU A 155 -3.82 4.41 -6.16
CA LEU A 155 -4.43 3.54 -5.15
C LEU A 155 -5.78 3.09 -5.68
N ASP A 156 -6.12 1.83 -5.48
CA ASP A 156 -7.46 1.29 -5.73
C ASP A 156 -7.80 0.39 -4.55
N ILE A 157 -8.79 0.77 -3.80
CA ILE A 157 -9.27 0.01 -2.65
C ILE A 157 -10.76 -0.21 -2.79
N SER A 158 -11.18 -1.45 -2.51
CA SER A 158 -12.58 -1.84 -2.44
C SER A 158 -12.83 -2.58 -1.14
N PHE A 159 -13.87 -2.19 -0.47
CA PHE A 159 -14.33 -2.79 0.78
C PHE A 159 -15.78 -3.18 0.66
N ASP A 160 -16.09 -4.46 0.92
CA ASP A 160 -17.43 -5.01 0.94
C ASP A 160 -17.71 -5.54 2.36
N LEU A 161 -18.84 -5.17 2.92
CA LEU A 161 -19.30 -5.62 4.22
C LEU A 161 -20.76 -6.05 4.14
N ASP A 162 -21.00 -7.34 4.36
CA ASP A 162 -22.33 -7.90 4.53
C ASP A 162 -22.54 -8.26 6.00
N TRP A 163 -23.71 -7.93 6.57
CA TRP A 163 -24.07 -8.37 7.92
C TRP A 163 -25.49 -8.89 7.97
N GLU A 164 -25.68 -9.91 8.79
CA GLU A 164 -26.97 -10.49 9.11
C GLU A 164 -27.01 -10.82 10.61
N PHE A 165 -27.89 -10.15 11.35
CA PHE A 165 -28.02 -10.34 12.79
C PHE A 165 -29.27 -11.16 13.11
N ASP A 166 -29.10 -12.26 13.84
CA ASP A 166 -30.18 -13.13 14.34
C ASP A 166 -30.63 -12.69 15.76
N ALA A 167 -30.88 -11.39 15.96
CA ALA A 167 -31.29 -10.88 17.27
C ALA A 167 -32.62 -10.13 17.21
N PRO A 168 -33.51 -10.35 18.19
CA PRO A 168 -34.79 -9.64 18.30
C PRO A 168 -34.59 -8.24 18.90
N LEU A 169 -33.84 -7.39 18.21
CA LEU A 169 -33.66 -5.98 18.58
C LEU A 169 -34.25 -5.13 17.46
N ASP A 170 -35.47 -4.63 17.68
CA ASP A 170 -36.21 -3.74 16.77
C ASP A 170 -35.50 -2.37 16.54
N LEU A 171 -34.24 -2.21 16.94
CA LEU A 171 -33.49 -0.97 16.90
C LEU A 171 -32.44 -0.89 15.80
N LEU A 172 -32.11 -1.99 15.14
CA LEU A 172 -31.10 -2.03 14.07
C LEU A 172 -31.62 -2.87 12.88
N PRO A 173 -31.24 -2.54 11.63
CA PRO A 173 -31.53 -3.40 10.50
C PRO A 173 -30.95 -4.79 10.72
N GLN A 174 -31.77 -5.84 10.57
CA GLN A 174 -31.35 -7.24 10.76
C GLN A 174 -30.33 -7.70 9.72
N SER A 175 -30.26 -7.04 8.58
CA SER A 175 -29.27 -7.29 7.52
C SER A 175 -28.93 -6.00 6.78
N GLY A 176 -27.72 -5.92 6.26
CA GLY A 176 -27.28 -4.81 5.43
C GLY A 176 -26.06 -5.17 4.60
N HIS A 177 -25.78 -4.31 3.62
CA HIS A 177 -24.62 -4.41 2.74
C HIS A 177 -24.04 -3.00 2.56
N ILE A 178 -22.72 -2.88 2.69
CA ILE A 178 -21.95 -1.68 2.39
C ILE A 178 -20.89 -2.08 1.38
N GLU A 179 -20.86 -1.38 0.25
CA GLU A 179 -19.81 -1.44 -0.76
C GLU A 179 -19.19 -0.06 -0.89
N GLN A 180 -17.88 0.03 -0.70
CA GLN A 180 -17.14 1.27 -0.76
C GLN A 180 -15.88 1.08 -1.60
N SER A 181 -15.58 2.04 -2.48
CA SER A 181 -14.38 2.02 -3.28
C SER A 181 -13.79 3.42 -3.44
N ALA A 182 -12.46 3.50 -3.50
CA ALA A 182 -11.74 4.72 -3.80
C ALA A 182 -10.56 4.40 -4.72
N ALA A 183 -10.32 5.25 -5.73
CA ALA A 183 -9.29 5.02 -6.73
C ALA A 183 -8.52 6.31 -7.09
N PRO A 184 -7.87 7.01 -6.11
CA PRO A 184 -7.13 8.23 -6.37
C PRO A 184 -5.86 8.00 -7.20
N VAL A 185 -5.56 8.98 -8.06
CA VAL A 185 -4.31 9.13 -8.81
C VAL A 185 -3.64 10.43 -8.41
N ASP A 186 -2.42 10.35 -7.90
CA ASP A 186 -1.65 11.50 -7.42
C ASP A 186 -0.33 11.64 -8.17
N ALA A 187 0.04 12.88 -8.48
CA ALA A 187 1.39 13.21 -8.89
C ALA A 187 2.28 13.33 -7.65
N ILE A 188 3.44 12.68 -7.67
CA ILE A 188 4.37 12.65 -6.55
C ILE A 188 5.75 13.19 -6.94
N VAL A 189 6.44 13.80 -5.98
CA VAL A 189 7.83 14.20 -6.09
C VAL A 189 8.56 13.85 -4.79
N GLY A 190 9.81 13.43 -4.91
CA GLY A 190 10.54 13.00 -3.73
C GLY A 190 12.01 12.74 -3.94
N THR A 191 12.61 12.09 -2.96
CA THR A 191 14.02 11.73 -2.95
C THR A 191 14.22 10.30 -2.42
N ASN A 192 15.15 9.59 -3.04
CA ASN A 192 15.74 8.37 -2.50
C ASN A 192 17.18 8.67 -2.11
N ALA A 193 17.60 8.16 -0.96
CA ALA A 193 18.98 8.28 -0.52
C ALA A 193 19.48 6.97 0.09
N ARG A 194 20.79 6.76 0.01
CA ARG A 194 21.46 5.63 0.65
C ARG A 194 22.74 6.14 1.33
N PHE A 195 22.92 5.77 2.57
CA PHE A 195 24.07 6.12 3.39
C PHE A 195 24.76 4.86 3.85
N GLY A 196 25.99 4.60 3.37
CA GLY A 196 26.82 3.47 3.78
C GLY A 196 27.32 3.66 5.20
N LEU A 197 27.26 2.62 6.00
CA LEU A 197 27.69 2.57 7.40
C LEU A 197 28.97 1.74 7.53
N GLY A 198 29.92 2.22 8.34
CA GLY A 198 31.14 1.49 8.63
C GLY A 198 31.95 1.09 7.38
N ASN A 199 32.16 -0.21 7.19
CA ASN A 199 32.93 -0.79 6.09
C ASN A 199 32.15 -0.83 4.73
N GLY A 200 30.92 -0.30 4.67
CA GLY A 200 30.12 -0.17 3.46
C GLY A 200 29.24 -1.37 3.10
N LYS A 201 29.24 -2.46 3.87
CA LYS A 201 28.26 -3.55 3.69
C LYS A 201 26.92 -3.20 4.29
N TRP A 202 26.92 -2.52 5.42
CA TRP A 202 25.71 -1.97 6.02
C TRP A 202 25.40 -0.60 5.43
N PHE A 203 24.14 -0.32 5.26
CA PHE A 203 23.68 1.00 4.80
C PHE A 203 22.29 1.32 5.34
N MET A 204 21.97 2.59 5.31
CA MET A 204 20.66 3.13 5.65
C MET A 204 19.98 3.62 4.37
N PRO A 205 18.94 2.95 3.88
CA PRO A 205 18.08 3.48 2.83
C PRO A 205 17.11 4.49 3.42
N LEU A 206 16.82 5.53 2.65
CA LEU A 206 15.83 6.55 2.96
C LEU A 206 15.04 6.88 1.69
N ARG A 207 13.72 6.96 1.80
CA ARG A 207 12.83 7.52 0.80
C ARG A 207 11.87 8.48 1.45
N ALA A 208 11.67 9.64 0.83
CA ALA A 208 10.65 10.60 1.23
C ALA A 208 10.01 11.18 -0.03
N ASP A 209 8.70 11.23 -0.06
CA ASP A 209 7.94 11.86 -1.15
C ASP A 209 6.66 12.50 -0.64
N ILE A 210 6.16 13.44 -1.43
CA ILE A 210 4.91 14.16 -1.23
C ILE A 210 4.21 14.28 -2.57
N GLY A 211 2.90 14.31 -2.57
CA GLY A 211 2.11 14.44 -3.79
C GLY A 211 0.71 14.96 -3.55
N THR A 212 0.02 15.20 -4.65
CA THR A 212 -1.37 15.64 -4.70
C THR A 212 -1.96 15.30 -6.08
N GLY A 213 -3.26 15.26 -6.17
CA GLY A 213 -4.00 14.96 -7.39
C GLY A 213 -5.48 14.79 -7.05
N ASP A 214 -5.95 13.55 -7.08
CA ASP A 214 -7.26 13.22 -6.53
C ASP A 214 -7.26 13.26 -4.99
N SER A 215 -6.09 13.01 -4.36
CA SER A 215 -5.91 13.28 -2.94
C SER A 215 -5.52 14.75 -2.72
N SER A 216 -6.01 15.38 -1.64
CA SER A 216 -5.57 16.72 -1.23
C SER A 216 -4.09 16.71 -0.84
N LEU A 217 -3.64 15.61 -0.21
CA LEU A 217 -2.25 15.36 0.13
C LEU A 217 -1.99 13.84 0.16
N THR A 218 -0.88 13.40 -0.45
CA THR A 218 -0.29 12.10 -0.16
C THR A 218 1.17 12.26 0.20
N TRP A 219 1.68 11.47 1.13
CA TRP A 219 3.10 11.48 1.46
C TRP A 219 3.58 10.12 1.95
N GLN A 220 4.86 9.87 1.75
CA GLN A 220 5.51 8.63 2.17
C GLN A 220 6.85 8.92 2.80
N LEU A 221 7.17 8.17 3.85
CA LEU A 221 8.49 8.09 4.44
C LEU A 221 8.88 6.63 4.63
N THR A 222 10.07 6.26 4.15
CA THR A 222 10.64 4.92 4.38
C THR A 222 12.08 5.09 4.85
N ALA A 223 12.43 4.43 5.94
CA ALA A 223 13.79 4.41 6.47
C ALA A 223 14.08 3.07 7.13
N GLY A 224 15.35 2.67 7.18
CA GLY A 224 15.73 1.42 7.81
C GLY A 224 17.19 1.05 7.66
N LEU A 225 17.46 -0.25 7.64
CA LEU A 225 18.79 -0.83 7.49
C LEU A 225 18.81 -1.80 6.31
N GLY A 226 19.91 -1.77 5.57
CA GLY A 226 20.19 -2.73 4.52
C GLY A 226 21.59 -3.35 4.68
N TYR A 227 21.74 -4.54 4.16
CA TYR A 227 23.01 -5.24 4.10
C TYR A 227 23.29 -5.73 2.69
N SER A 228 24.48 -5.40 2.17
CA SER A 228 24.89 -5.76 0.81
C SER A 228 25.65 -7.11 0.78
N PHE A 229 25.12 -7.99 -0.04
CA PHE A 229 25.74 -9.26 -0.44
C PHE A 229 26.30 -9.16 -1.87
N SER A 230 26.93 -10.22 -2.32
CA SER A 230 27.43 -10.30 -3.71
C SER A 230 26.32 -10.40 -4.76
N TRP A 231 25.15 -10.91 -4.39
CA TRP A 231 23.98 -11.09 -5.26
C TRP A 231 23.00 -9.93 -5.22
N GLY A 232 23.09 -9.04 -4.21
CA GLY A 232 22.13 -7.95 -4.02
C GLY A 232 22.09 -7.44 -2.57
N ASP A 233 20.97 -6.86 -2.19
CA ASP A 233 20.81 -6.27 -0.86
C ASP A 233 19.63 -6.91 -0.11
N LEU A 234 19.78 -7.13 1.18
CA LEU A 234 18.68 -7.42 2.09
C LEU A 234 18.29 -6.12 2.80
N LEU A 235 17.00 -5.84 2.88
CA LEU A 235 16.43 -4.60 3.38
C LEU A 235 15.47 -4.89 4.54
N PHE A 236 15.62 -4.17 5.64
CA PHE A 236 14.63 -4.10 6.71
C PHE A 236 14.33 -2.62 6.96
N VAL A 237 13.11 -2.21 6.64
CA VAL A 237 12.70 -0.80 6.68
C VAL A 237 11.37 -0.65 7.41
N TYR A 238 11.13 0.54 7.91
CA TYR A 238 9.81 0.99 8.33
C TYR A 238 9.28 1.94 7.26
N ARG A 239 8.08 1.69 6.75
CA ARG A 239 7.40 2.51 5.75
C ARG A 239 6.14 3.10 6.38
N HIS A 240 5.95 4.37 6.15
CA HIS A 240 4.70 5.10 6.41
C HIS A 240 4.23 5.70 5.09
N LEU A 241 2.98 5.49 4.75
CA LEU A 241 2.30 6.03 3.58
C LEU A 241 0.95 6.57 4.03
N GLU A 242 0.65 7.82 3.68
CA GLU A 242 -0.60 8.47 4.06
C GLU A 242 -1.25 9.15 2.85
N TYR A 243 -2.56 9.04 2.79
CA TYR A 243 -3.45 9.76 1.87
C TYR A 243 -4.42 10.59 2.72
N GLN A 244 -4.60 11.83 2.32
CA GLN A 244 -5.59 12.74 2.88
C GLN A 244 -6.50 13.19 1.74
N GLN A 245 -7.79 13.16 1.96
CA GLN A 245 -8.81 13.66 1.04
C GLN A 245 -9.51 14.88 1.66
N ASP A 246 -10.31 15.58 0.86
CA ASP A 246 -11.05 16.72 1.35
C ASP A 246 -12.19 16.30 2.28
N ASP A 247 -12.61 17.21 3.17
CA ASP A 247 -13.72 16.98 4.10
C ASP A 247 -14.99 16.57 3.35
N GLY A 248 -15.62 15.48 3.78
CA GLY A 248 -16.86 14.97 3.19
C GLY A 248 -16.67 13.83 2.18
N GLU A 249 -15.45 13.44 1.89
CA GLU A 249 -15.17 12.19 1.18
C GLU A 249 -15.34 11.00 2.12
N LEU A 250 -15.58 9.81 1.54
CA LEU A 250 -15.81 8.58 2.31
C LEU A 250 -14.65 8.21 3.23
N LEU A 251 -13.44 8.56 2.82
CA LEU A 251 -12.19 8.29 3.51
C LEU A 251 -11.40 9.59 3.57
N GLU A 252 -11.53 10.35 4.64
CA GLU A 252 -10.80 11.62 4.82
C GLU A 252 -9.30 11.40 5.00
N ARG A 253 -8.92 10.30 5.65
CA ARG A 253 -7.54 9.91 5.88
C ARG A 253 -7.37 8.40 5.82
N LEU A 254 -6.31 7.96 5.12
CA LEU A 254 -5.83 6.58 5.15
C LEU A 254 -4.33 6.59 5.43
N ALA A 255 -3.92 5.98 6.52
CA ALA A 255 -2.52 5.83 6.87
C ALA A 255 -2.14 4.35 7.00
N LEU A 256 -1.02 4.00 6.37
CA LEU A 256 -0.45 2.66 6.39
C LEU A 256 0.96 2.75 6.96
N SER A 257 1.22 2.11 8.11
CA SER A 257 2.50 2.24 8.82
C SER A 257 3.01 0.89 9.30
N GLY A 258 4.21 0.50 8.91
CA GLY A 258 4.71 -0.78 9.40
C GLY A 258 6.09 -1.18 8.88
N PRO A 259 6.63 -2.28 9.43
CA PRO A 259 7.89 -2.86 9.00
C PRO A 259 7.75 -3.56 7.65
N ALA A 260 8.80 -3.48 6.84
CA ALA A 260 8.94 -4.24 5.62
C ALA A 260 10.29 -4.94 5.54
N LEU A 261 10.28 -6.14 4.98
CA LEU A 261 11.47 -6.94 4.70
C LEU A 261 11.53 -7.24 3.21
N GLY A 262 12.66 -6.94 2.56
CA GLY A 262 12.82 -7.13 1.13
C GLY A 262 14.21 -7.65 0.74
N ALA A 263 14.28 -8.29 -0.42
CA ALA A 263 15.52 -8.72 -1.05
C ALA A 263 15.64 -8.09 -2.43
N SER A 264 16.64 -7.23 -2.64
CA SER A 264 16.88 -6.54 -3.91
C SER A 264 17.94 -7.26 -4.71
N PHE A 265 17.58 -7.72 -5.90
CA PHE A 265 18.45 -8.37 -6.86
C PHE A 265 18.84 -7.38 -7.96
N ARG A 266 20.10 -7.43 -8.41
CA ARG A 266 20.61 -6.58 -9.50
C ARG A 266 21.19 -7.43 -10.61
N PHE A 267 20.93 -7.05 -11.85
CA PHE A 267 21.38 -7.76 -13.05
C PHE A 267 21.46 -6.81 -14.27
#